data_5abf4c3aff87f6eed5ef4691f2cd6df6
#
_entry.id   5abf4c3aff87f6eed5ef4691f2cd6df6
#
_cell.length_a   1.000
_cell.length_b   1.000
_cell.length_c   1.000
_cell.angle_alpha   90.00
_cell.angle_beta   90.00
_cell.angle_gamma   90.00
#
_symmetry.space_group_name_H-M   'P 1'
#
loop_
_entity.id
_entity.type
_entity.pdbx_description
1 polymer ?
#
loop_
_entity_poly.entity_id
_entity_poly.type
_entity_poly.pdbx_seq_one_letter_code
_entity_poly.pdbx_strand_id
1 'polypeptide(L)'
;GKSIIETVRLIMETGTCPKYEEIKKKKDPRKEFIEIYGVGPSKAKELMDMGIKSVQELKSFDEEKIESVLNEKQRIGLQYYDDILARIPHSEIKRHERYLKSVLKKIDPNSELTIAGSYRRKNKTSGDIDILIKANKKQIFQDFVQKLKDDGYMYEELALGDKKFMGLANMAKGKEVAKPTPCRRVDIMITTEKEYPFAILYF
;
A
#
# COMPACT_ATOMS: atom_id res chain seq x y z
N GLY A 1 -25.40 3.13 27.15
CA GLY A 1 -25.44 3.67 28.49
C GLY A 1 -25.47 5.20 28.50
N LYS A 2 -25.70 5.83 29.62
CA LYS A 2 -25.81 7.30 29.81
C LYS A 2 -24.64 8.07 29.15
N SER A 3 -23.41 7.59 29.29
CA SER A 3 -22.22 8.23 28.73
C SER A 3 -22.22 8.37 27.20
N ILE A 4 -22.80 7.41 26.48
CA ILE A 4 -22.89 7.47 25.00
C ILE A 4 -23.93 8.54 24.61
N ILE A 5 -25.08 8.58 25.31
CA ILE A 5 -26.12 9.55 25.04
C ILE A 5 -25.62 10.98 25.28
N GLU A 6 -24.92 11.21 26.39
CA GLU A 6 -24.30 12.49 26.71
C GLU A 6 -23.27 12.92 25.64
N THR A 7 -22.42 11.98 25.17
CA THR A 7 -21.46 12.25 24.10
C THR A 7 -22.16 12.62 22.79
N VAL A 8 -23.21 11.88 22.40
CA VAL A 8 -23.99 12.16 21.19
C VAL A 8 -24.66 13.54 21.29
N ARG A 9 -25.28 13.84 22.43
CA ARG A 9 -25.91 15.16 22.67
C ARG A 9 -24.89 16.28 22.54
N LEU A 10 -23.70 16.13 23.17
CA LEU A 10 -22.63 17.11 23.10
C LEU A 10 -22.16 17.35 21.65
N ILE A 11 -22.01 16.28 20.86
CA ILE A 11 -21.63 16.39 19.44
C ILE A 11 -22.73 17.12 18.64
N MET A 12 -24.00 16.84 18.93
CA MET A 12 -25.12 17.52 18.26
C MET A 12 -25.17 19.01 18.58
N GLU A 13 -24.87 19.39 19.82
CA GLU A 13 -24.90 20.78 20.29
C GLU A 13 -23.68 21.60 19.87
N THR A 14 -22.50 20.99 19.89
CA THR A 14 -21.21 21.71 19.70
C THR A 14 -20.52 21.39 18.38
N GLY A 15 -20.96 20.37 17.66
CA GLY A 15 -20.30 19.85 16.45
C GLY A 15 -18.98 19.11 16.72
N THR A 16 -18.57 18.98 18.00
CA THR A 16 -17.27 18.39 18.38
C THR A 16 -17.40 17.44 19.57
N CYS A 17 -16.42 16.55 19.73
CA CYS A 17 -16.27 15.71 20.90
C CYS A 17 -14.95 16.08 21.61
N PRO A 18 -14.97 16.78 22.76
CA PRO A 18 -13.77 17.21 23.46
C PRO A 18 -12.80 16.06 23.77
N LYS A 19 -13.33 14.91 24.19
CA LYS A 19 -12.55 13.71 24.45
C LYS A 19 -11.84 13.19 23.18
N TYR A 20 -12.50 13.27 22.03
CA TYR A 20 -11.89 12.91 20.73
C TYR A 20 -10.79 13.90 20.35
N GLU A 21 -11.04 15.20 20.51
CA GLU A 21 -10.04 16.24 20.21
C GLU A 21 -8.81 16.13 21.13
N GLU A 22 -9.00 15.78 22.39
CA GLU A 22 -7.92 15.53 23.33
C GLU A 22 -7.08 14.30 22.93
N ILE A 23 -7.74 13.20 22.52
CA ILE A 23 -7.06 11.99 22.02
C ILE A 23 -6.34 12.28 20.71
N LYS A 24 -6.95 13.08 19.83
CA LYS A 24 -6.38 13.47 18.54
C LYS A 24 -5.11 14.34 18.70
N LYS A 25 -5.08 15.20 19.72
CA LYS A 25 -3.91 16.02 20.04
C LYS A 25 -2.74 15.23 20.63
N LYS A 26 -2.99 14.09 21.27
CA LYS A 26 -1.94 13.19 21.74
C LYS A 26 -1.41 12.41 20.53
N LYS A 27 -0.20 12.77 20.05
CA LYS A 27 0.55 11.92 19.11
C LYS A 27 0.81 10.59 19.81
N ASP A 28 0.09 9.56 19.40
CA ASP A 28 0.32 8.19 19.86
C ASP A 28 1.38 7.58 18.93
N PRO A 29 2.62 7.32 19.39
CA PRO A 29 3.67 6.73 18.57
C PRO A 29 3.28 5.40 17.93
N ARG A 30 2.34 4.65 18.54
CA ARG A 30 1.82 3.40 17.98
C ARG A 30 1.19 3.59 16.60
N LYS A 31 0.49 4.72 16.38
CA LYS A 31 -0.13 5.01 15.07
C LYS A 31 0.92 5.17 13.98
N GLU A 32 2.00 5.86 14.29
CA GLU A 32 3.11 6.09 13.37
C GLU A 32 3.83 4.76 13.03
N PHE A 33 4.09 3.91 14.04
CA PHE A 33 4.71 2.60 13.81
C PHE A 33 3.83 1.65 13.00
N ILE A 34 2.51 1.64 13.22
CA ILE A 34 1.56 0.80 12.46
C ILE A 34 1.50 1.20 10.97
N GLU A 35 1.86 2.42 10.62
CA GLU A 35 1.98 2.88 9.24
C GLU A 35 3.18 2.28 8.50
N ILE A 36 4.17 1.73 9.23
CA ILE A 36 5.26 0.97 8.60
C ILE A 36 4.69 -0.35 8.07
N TYR A 37 4.85 -0.61 6.79
CA TYR A 37 4.40 -1.86 6.19
C TYR A 37 4.98 -3.08 6.93
N GLY A 38 4.10 -4.02 7.29
CA GLY A 38 4.49 -5.21 8.04
C GLY A 38 4.57 -5.03 9.56
N VAL A 39 4.38 -3.82 10.09
CA VAL A 39 4.27 -3.55 11.53
C VAL A 39 2.81 -3.57 11.95
N GLY A 40 2.43 -4.54 12.77
CA GLY A 40 1.12 -4.60 13.40
C GLY A 40 1.11 -4.03 14.82
N PRO A 41 -0.05 -4.00 15.50
CA PRO A 41 -0.18 -3.43 16.84
C PRO A 41 0.76 -4.04 17.89
N SER A 42 1.02 -5.35 17.82
CA SER A 42 1.94 -6.05 18.73
C SER A 42 3.36 -5.54 18.55
N LYS A 43 3.85 -5.45 17.31
CA LYS A 43 5.20 -4.98 17.01
C LYS A 43 5.36 -3.48 17.31
N ALA A 44 4.34 -2.67 17.03
CA ALA A 44 4.34 -1.26 17.41
C ALA A 44 4.46 -1.08 18.93
N LYS A 45 3.78 -1.93 19.72
CA LYS A 45 3.91 -1.93 21.19
C LYS A 45 5.32 -2.33 21.61
N GLU A 46 5.87 -3.39 21.04
CA GLU A 46 7.23 -3.88 21.33
C GLU A 46 8.27 -2.77 21.09
N LEU A 47 8.20 -2.05 19.96
CA LEU A 47 9.08 -0.93 19.66
C LEU A 47 8.99 0.19 20.72
N MET A 48 7.78 0.48 21.20
CA MET A 48 7.58 1.46 22.28
C MET A 48 8.11 0.96 23.63
N ASP A 49 7.92 -0.31 23.95
CA ASP A 49 8.41 -0.91 25.19
C ASP A 49 9.96 -0.94 25.21
N MET A 50 10.61 -0.95 24.04
CA MET A 50 12.05 -0.75 23.86
C MET A 50 12.48 0.72 24.01
N GLY A 51 11.54 1.66 24.24
CA GLY A 51 11.81 3.09 24.42
C GLY A 51 11.90 3.88 23.12
N ILE A 52 11.63 3.29 21.95
CA ILE A 52 11.66 3.98 20.65
C ILE A 52 10.41 4.88 20.54
N LYS A 53 10.63 6.18 20.25
CA LYS A 53 9.58 7.20 20.36
C LYS A 53 8.98 7.63 19.03
N SER A 54 9.63 7.33 17.90
CA SER A 54 9.18 7.74 16.57
C SER A 54 9.79 6.89 15.46
N VAL A 55 9.16 6.92 14.28
CA VAL A 55 9.72 6.32 13.06
C VAL A 55 11.02 7.02 12.66
N GLN A 56 11.15 8.32 12.91
CA GLN A 56 12.38 9.06 12.61
C GLN A 56 13.55 8.57 13.47
N GLU A 57 13.32 8.28 14.75
CA GLU A 57 14.32 7.68 15.62
C GLU A 57 14.71 6.29 15.13
N LEU A 58 13.73 5.47 14.75
CA LEU A 58 13.98 4.14 14.20
C LEU A 58 14.80 4.19 12.90
N LYS A 59 14.54 5.16 12.02
CA LYS A 59 15.34 5.40 10.80
C LYS A 59 16.77 5.85 11.07
N SER A 60 17.07 6.36 12.25
CA SER A 60 18.42 6.81 12.62
C SER A 60 19.31 5.69 13.16
N PHE A 61 18.77 4.49 13.38
CA PHE A 61 19.54 3.34 13.81
C PHE A 61 20.45 2.84 12.70
N ASP A 62 21.60 2.25 13.09
CA ASP A 62 22.43 1.51 12.17
C ASP A 62 21.76 0.21 11.70
N GLU A 63 22.32 -0.39 10.67
CA GLU A 63 21.75 -1.57 10.02
C GLU A 63 21.63 -2.76 11.00
N GLU A 64 22.66 -3.00 11.82
CA GLU A 64 22.68 -4.09 12.79
C GLU A 64 21.54 -3.94 13.82
N LYS A 65 21.34 -2.74 14.32
CA LYS A 65 20.23 -2.46 15.26
C LYS A 65 18.86 -2.56 14.61
N ILE A 66 18.71 -2.10 13.37
CA ILE A 66 17.47 -2.26 12.60
C ILE A 66 17.16 -3.76 12.41
N GLU A 67 18.15 -4.56 12.04
CA GLU A 67 18.01 -6.02 11.88
C GLU A 67 17.64 -6.75 13.17
N SER A 68 18.12 -6.28 14.29
CA SER A 68 17.79 -6.85 15.60
C SER A 68 16.34 -6.59 16.02
N VAL A 69 15.72 -5.52 15.54
CA VAL A 69 14.37 -5.11 15.97
C VAL A 69 13.30 -5.31 14.90
N LEU A 70 13.64 -5.38 13.61
CA LEU A 70 12.70 -5.53 12.50
C LEU A 70 13.03 -6.74 11.63
N ASN A 71 12.01 -7.48 11.21
CA ASN A 71 12.18 -8.50 10.18
C ASN A 71 12.34 -7.85 8.79
N GLU A 72 12.75 -8.64 7.78
CA GLU A 72 13.00 -8.19 6.41
C GLU A 72 11.84 -7.37 5.82
N LYS A 73 10.60 -7.86 5.95
CA LYS A 73 9.40 -7.15 5.45
C LYS A 73 9.20 -5.80 6.13
N GLN A 74 9.44 -5.70 7.42
CA GLN A 74 9.32 -4.46 8.19
C GLN A 74 10.45 -3.48 7.85
N ARG A 75 11.65 -3.99 7.54
CA ARG A 75 12.78 -3.19 7.07
C ARG A 75 12.47 -2.54 5.72
N ILE A 76 11.93 -3.30 4.78
CA ILE A 76 11.43 -2.76 3.50
C ILE A 76 10.36 -1.68 3.77
N GLY A 77 9.42 -1.96 4.67
CA GLY A 77 8.40 -1.00 5.08
C GLY A 77 8.97 0.30 5.66
N LEU A 78 10.03 0.21 6.45
CA LEU A 78 10.73 1.38 7.02
C LEU A 78 11.51 2.16 5.96
N GLN A 79 12.22 1.45 5.08
CA GLN A 79 13.00 2.04 3.98
C GLN A 79 12.13 2.87 3.04
N TYR A 80 10.95 2.35 2.68
CA TYR A 80 10.01 3.01 1.77
C TYR A 80 8.84 3.68 2.47
N TYR A 81 8.97 3.97 3.77
CA TYR A 81 7.90 4.53 4.61
C TYR A 81 7.24 5.76 4.00
N ASP A 82 8.05 6.76 3.62
CA ASP A 82 7.54 8.01 3.07
C ASP A 82 6.88 7.82 1.70
N ASP A 83 7.43 6.94 0.88
CA ASP A 83 6.90 6.61 -0.44
C ASP A 83 5.56 5.88 -0.36
N ILE A 84 5.43 4.94 0.60
CA ILE A 84 4.19 4.18 0.83
C ILE A 84 3.07 5.08 1.35
N LEU A 85 3.39 6.06 2.18
CA LEU A 85 2.41 7.01 2.72
C LEU A 85 2.05 8.12 1.73
N ALA A 86 2.91 8.39 0.76
CA ALA A 86 2.69 9.45 -0.21
C ALA A 86 1.49 9.14 -1.11
N ARG A 87 0.54 10.08 -1.17
CA ARG A 87 -0.64 9.96 -2.02
C ARG A 87 -0.26 10.00 -3.50
N ILE A 88 -0.90 9.15 -4.29
CA ILE A 88 -0.67 8.99 -5.72
C ILE A 88 -1.70 9.80 -6.49
N PRO A 89 -1.31 10.83 -7.27
CA PRO A 89 -2.24 11.59 -8.09
C PRO A 89 -2.94 10.71 -9.14
N HIS A 90 -4.20 10.98 -9.44
CA HIS A 90 -4.98 10.25 -10.45
C HIS A 90 -4.28 10.23 -11.83
N SER A 91 -3.66 11.35 -12.24
CA SER A 91 -2.91 11.46 -13.49
C SER A 91 -1.67 10.56 -13.54
N GLU A 92 -1.04 10.30 -12.40
CA GLU A 92 0.09 9.36 -12.28
C GLU A 92 -0.39 7.93 -12.48
N ILE A 93 -1.47 7.52 -11.80
CA ILE A 93 -2.05 6.17 -11.95
C ILE A 93 -2.47 5.92 -13.40
N LYS A 94 -2.97 6.92 -14.12
CA LYS A 94 -3.30 6.80 -15.55
C LYS A 94 -2.06 6.45 -16.41
N ARG A 95 -0.86 6.88 -16.01
CA ARG A 95 0.40 6.49 -16.69
C ARG A 95 0.74 5.03 -16.41
N HIS A 96 0.63 4.61 -15.15
CA HIS A 96 0.78 3.20 -14.75
C HIS A 96 -0.21 2.31 -15.51
N GLU A 97 -1.49 2.68 -15.56
CA GLU A 97 -2.53 1.93 -16.28
C GLU A 97 -2.17 1.68 -17.74
N ARG A 98 -1.73 2.72 -18.46
CA ARG A 98 -1.34 2.58 -19.87
C ARG A 98 -0.19 1.60 -20.07
N TYR A 99 0.83 1.68 -19.23
CA TYR A 99 1.98 0.78 -19.26
C TYR A 99 1.54 -0.66 -18.96
N LEU A 100 0.84 -0.87 -17.85
CA LEU A 100 0.39 -2.20 -17.41
C LEU A 100 -0.51 -2.88 -18.45
N LYS A 101 -1.45 -2.14 -19.04
CA LYS A 101 -2.30 -2.65 -20.13
C LYS A 101 -1.47 -3.03 -21.35
N SER A 102 -0.43 -2.27 -21.70
CA SER A 102 0.44 -2.58 -22.81
C SER A 102 1.26 -3.85 -22.59
N VAL A 103 1.69 -4.11 -21.34
CA VAL A 103 2.40 -5.34 -20.97
C VAL A 103 1.46 -6.53 -21.03
N LEU A 104 0.28 -6.45 -20.42
CA LEU A 104 -0.68 -7.55 -20.43
C LEU A 104 -1.11 -7.95 -21.84
N LYS A 105 -1.36 -6.96 -22.71
CA LYS A 105 -1.73 -7.20 -24.13
C LYS A 105 -0.68 -8.00 -24.90
N LYS A 106 0.61 -7.84 -24.58
CA LYS A 106 1.69 -8.60 -25.22
C LYS A 106 1.76 -10.05 -24.73
N ILE A 107 1.32 -10.30 -23.49
CA ILE A 107 1.29 -11.64 -22.88
C ILE A 107 0.05 -12.40 -23.34
N ASP A 108 -1.11 -11.78 -23.20
CA ASP A 108 -2.39 -12.35 -23.63
C ASP A 108 -3.35 -11.25 -24.10
N PRO A 109 -3.61 -11.16 -25.42
CA PRO A 109 -4.55 -10.19 -25.98
C PRO A 109 -6.00 -10.33 -25.50
N ASN A 110 -6.39 -11.51 -24.99
CA ASN A 110 -7.75 -11.79 -24.53
C ASN A 110 -7.99 -11.46 -23.08
N SER A 111 -6.93 -11.21 -22.30
CA SER A 111 -7.03 -10.80 -20.92
C SER A 111 -7.33 -9.31 -20.79
N GLU A 112 -8.04 -8.95 -19.74
CA GLU A 112 -8.39 -7.56 -19.42
C GLU A 112 -7.76 -7.12 -18.11
N LEU A 113 -7.33 -5.85 -18.06
CA LEU A 113 -6.77 -5.22 -16.87
C LEU A 113 -7.61 -4.00 -16.50
N THR A 114 -8.03 -3.97 -15.24
CA THR A 114 -8.75 -2.83 -14.64
C THR A 114 -7.97 -2.32 -13.44
N ILE A 115 -7.73 -1.00 -13.38
CA ILE A 115 -7.31 -0.36 -12.13
C ILE A 115 -8.57 -0.14 -11.30
N ALA A 116 -8.60 -0.75 -10.13
CA ALA A 116 -9.73 -0.77 -9.22
C ALA A 116 -9.62 0.31 -8.11
N GLY A 117 -10.10 0.02 -6.93
CA GLY A 117 -9.93 0.84 -5.73
C GLY A 117 -10.41 2.28 -5.85
N SER A 118 -9.73 3.16 -5.14
CA SER A 118 -10.05 4.58 -5.10
C SER A 118 -9.86 5.29 -6.45
N TYR A 119 -8.97 4.79 -7.33
CA TYR A 119 -8.82 5.28 -8.69
C TYR A 119 -10.09 5.07 -9.52
N ARG A 120 -10.65 3.85 -9.50
CA ARG A 120 -11.90 3.55 -10.20
C ARG A 120 -13.07 4.40 -9.70
N ARG A 121 -13.10 4.72 -8.41
CA ARG A 121 -14.10 5.63 -7.81
C ARG A 121 -13.84 7.11 -8.11
N LYS A 122 -12.88 7.43 -8.98
CA LYS A 122 -12.54 8.79 -9.43
C LYS A 122 -12.05 9.72 -8.32
N ASN A 123 -11.42 9.17 -7.27
CA ASN A 123 -10.80 9.98 -6.24
C ASN A 123 -9.63 10.78 -6.84
N LYS A 124 -9.41 12.00 -6.35
CA LYS A 124 -8.30 12.86 -6.79
C LYS A 124 -6.93 12.22 -6.57
N THR A 125 -6.81 11.44 -5.51
CA THR A 125 -5.59 10.69 -5.16
C THR A 125 -5.93 9.32 -4.59
N SER A 126 -4.98 8.38 -4.68
CA SER A 126 -5.07 7.03 -4.10
C SER A 126 -3.92 6.78 -3.12
N GLY A 127 -4.03 5.77 -2.27
CA GLY A 127 -2.94 5.29 -1.40
C GLY A 127 -2.08 4.24 -2.08
N ASP A 128 -2.65 3.53 -3.04
CA ASP A 128 -2.06 2.40 -3.76
C ASP A 128 -2.65 2.28 -5.16
N ILE A 129 -2.14 1.33 -5.93
CA ILE A 129 -2.60 1.00 -7.28
C ILE A 129 -3.14 -0.42 -7.24
N ASP A 130 -4.46 -0.55 -7.13
CA ASP A 130 -5.16 -1.83 -7.15
C ASP A 130 -5.37 -2.31 -8.59
N ILE A 131 -4.80 -3.45 -8.95
CA ILE A 131 -4.83 -4.01 -10.30
C ILE A 131 -5.60 -5.32 -10.28
N LEU A 132 -6.67 -5.38 -11.08
CA LEU A 132 -7.46 -6.58 -11.27
C LEU A 132 -7.28 -7.09 -12.69
N ILE A 133 -6.76 -8.32 -12.83
CA ILE A 133 -6.59 -9.00 -14.12
C ILE A 133 -7.71 -10.04 -14.26
N LYS A 134 -8.48 -9.92 -15.33
CA LYS A 134 -9.46 -10.92 -15.73
C LYS A 134 -8.82 -11.83 -16.77
N ALA A 135 -8.55 -13.08 -16.39
CA ALA A 135 -7.92 -14.08 -17.26
C ALA A 135 -8.30 -15.50 -16.84
N ASN A 136 -8.29 -16.43 -17.80
CA ASN A 136 -8.71 -17.81 -17.56
C ASN A 136 -7.55 -18.74 -17.17
N LYS A 137 -6.30 -18.31 -17.30
CA LYS A 137 -5.11 -19.12 -17.02
C LYS A 137 -4.23 -18.44 -15.95
N LYS A 138 -3.92 -19.18 -14.88
CA LYS A 138 -3.02 -18.72 -13.82
C LYS A 138 -1.63 -18.33 -14.35
N GLN A 139 -1.15 -19.00 -15.40
CA GLN A 139 0.14 -18.72 -16.01
C GLN A 139 0.26 -17.26 -16.48
N ILE A 140 -0.83 -16.65 -16.98
CA ILE A 140 -0.85 -15.25 -17.41
C ILE A 140 -0.47 -14.30 -16.26
N PHE A 141 -0.92 -14.60 -15.04
CA PHE A 141 -0.56 -13.81 -13.86
C PHE A 141 0.94 -13.94 -13.53
N GLN A 142 1.47 -15.15 -13.58
CA GLN A 142 2.89 -15.40 -13.32
C GLN A 142 3.77 -14.71 -14.35
N ASP A 143 3.45 -14.87 -15.64
CA ASP A 143 4.16 -14.23 -16.74
C ASP A 143 4.09 -12.70 -16.65
N PHE A 144 2.94 -12.15 -16.26
CA PHE A 144 2.75 -10.73 -16.08
C PHE A 144 3.61 -10.18 -14.94
N VAL A 145 3.57 -10.80 -13.76
CA VAL A 145 4.39 -10.36 -12.62
C VAL A 145 5.88 -10.48 -12.95
N GLN A 146 6.29 -11.59 -13.58
CA GLN A 146 7.69 -11.79 -13.98
C GLN A 146 8.13 -10.72 -14.99
N LYS A 147 7.31 -10.46 -15.99
CA LYS A 147 7.61 -9.42 -17.00
C LYS A 147 7.76 -8.03 -16.39
N LEU A 148 6.95 -7.69 -15.38
CA LEU A 148 7.06 -6.41 -14.67
C LEU A 148 8.36 -6.31 -13.86
N LYS A 149 8.84 -7.44 -13.31
CA LYS A 149 10.15 -7.53 -12.64
C LYS A 149 11.30 -7.36 -13.64
N ASP A 150 11.26 -8.09 -14.75
CA ASP A 150 12.29 -8.05 -15.81
C ASP A 150 12.41 -6.65 -16.44
N ASP A 151 11.29 -5.95 -16.58
CA ASP A 151 11.25 -4.57 -17.07
C ASP A 151 11.76 -3.54 -16.04
N GLY A 152 12.06 -3.97 -14.79
CA GLY A 152 12.44 -3.07 -13.69
C GLY A 152 11.31 -2.16 -13.20
N TYR A 153 10.06 -2.47 -13.56
CA TYR A 153 8.89 -1.75 -13.06
C TYR A 153 8.57 -2.12 -11.61
N MET A 154 8.63 -3.42 -11.26
CA MET A 154 8.56 -3.87 -9.87
C MET A 154 9.93 -3.74 -9.22
N TYR A 155 9.98 -2.96 -8.15
CA TYR A 155 11.21 -2.62 -7.43
C TYR A 155 11.43 -3.55 -6.25
N GLU A 156 10.35 -3.81 -5.49
CA GLU A 156 10.35 -4.69 -4.32
C GLU A 156 9.14 -5.61 -4.34
N GLU A 157 9.34 -6.85 -3.92
CA GLU A 157 8.27 -7.79 -3.65
C GLU A 157 7.92 -7.77 -2.16
N LEU A 158 6.68 -7.44 -1.84
CA LEU A 158 6.17 -7.46 -0.47
C LEU A 158 5.46 -8.78 -0.13
N ALA A 159 4.75 -9.34 -1.08
CA ALA A 159 4.11 -10.64 -0.97
C ALA A 159 3.77 -11.22 -2.34
N LEU A 160 3.96 -12.53 -2.51
CA LEU A 160 3.56 -13.29 -3.68
C LEU A 160 2.75 -14.51 -3.25
N GLY A 161 1.55 -14.62 -3.77
CA GLY A 161 0.66 -15.76 -3.63
C GLY A 161 0.19 -16.26 -4.98
N ASP A 162 -0.64 -17.28 -4.97
CA ASP A 162 -1.13 -17.94 -6.19
C ASP A 162 -1.96 -17.07 -7.12
N LYS A 163 -2.70 -16.12 -6.56
CA LYS A 163 -3.62 -15.22 -7.27
C LYS A 163 -3.41 -13.75 -6.93
N LYS A 164 -2.47 -13.45 -6.03
CA LYS A 164 -2.23 -12.10 -5.54
C LYS A 164 -0.74 -11.80 -5.43
N PHE A 165 -0.35 -10.63 -5.88
CA PHE A 165 0.98 -10.04 -5.71
C PHE A 165 0.85 -8.68 -5.05
N MET A 166 1.75 -8.37 -4.16
CA MET A 166 1.91 -7.04 -3.56
C MET A 166 3.37 -6.61 -3.70
N GLY A 167 3.60 -5.40 -4.11
CA GLY A 167 4.96 -4.89 -4.29
C GLY A 167 5.03 -3.37 -4.38
N LEU A 168 6.25 -2.89 -4.55
CA LEU A 168 6.54 -1.49 -4.83
C LEU A 168 6.95 -1.33 -6.29
N ALA A 169 6.33 -0.39 -6.98
CA ALA A 169 6.57 -0.13 -8.38
C ALA A 169 7.08 1.28 -8.62
N ASN A 170 7.88 1.42 -9.67
CA ASN A 170 8.39 2.71 -10.13
C ASN A 170 8.29 2.83 -11.65
N MET A 171 7.84 3.99 -12.15
CA MET A 171 7.76 4.26 -13.59
C MET A 171 9.09 4.69 -14.21
N ALA A 172 10.08 5.03 -13.42
CA ALA A 172 11.42 5.32 -13.91
C ALA A 172 12.09 3.99 -14.32
N LYS A 173 12.16 3.75 -15.60
CA LYS A 173 12.81 2.57 -16.17
C LYS A 173 14.33 2.66 -15.96
N GLY A 174 14.90 1.64 -15.31
CA GLY A 174 16.35 1.42 -15.24
C GLY A 174 16.98 1.78 -13.89
N LYS A 175 18.00 1.01 -13.54
CA LYS A 175 18.73 1.07 -12.27
C LYS A 175 19.63 2.32 -12.09
N GLU A 176 19.65 3.26 -13.05
CA GLU A 176 20.57 4.40 -13.07
C GLU A 176 19.97 5.75 -12.68
N VAL A 177 18.73 5.78 -12.20
CA VAL A 177 18.16 7.06 -11.73
C VAL A 177 18.62 7.30 -10.29
N ALA A 178 19.51 8.25 -10.09
CA ALA A 178 20.13 8.61 -8.80
C ALA A 178 19.13 9.00 -7.70
N LYS A 179 17.87 9.20 -8.03
CA LYS A 179 16.73 9.27 -7.13
C LYS A 179 15.50 8.82 -7.89
N PRO A 180 15.05 7.56 -7.69
CA PRO A 180 13.82 7.13 -8.34
C PRO A 180 12.67 8.05 -7.90
N THR A 181 11.77 8.35 -8.83
CA THR A 181 10.44 8.85 -8.50
C THR A 181 9.87 8.00 -7.37
N PRO A 182 9.02 8.53 -6.47
CA PRO A 182 8.52 7.76 -5.34
C PRO A 182 8.03 6.38 -5.77
N CYS A 183 8.45 5.35 -5.03
CA CYS A 183 7.93 4.01 -5.21
C CYS A 183 6.44 3.97 -4.82
N ARG A 184 5.61 3.28 -5.60
CA ARG A 184 4.19 3.19 -5.35
C ARG A 184 3.78 1.78 -4.99
N ARG A 185 2.98 1.63 -3.94
CA ARG A 185 2.41 0.32 -3.60
C ARG A 185 1.46 -0.13 -4.71
N VAL A 186 1.68 -1.36 -5.15
CA VAL A 186 0.89 -1.99 -6.21
C VAL A 186 0.40 -3.34 -5.71
N ASP A 187 -0.91 -3.54 -5.78
CA ASP A 187 -1.58 -4.78 -5.44
C ASP A 187 -2.20 -5.37 -6.72
N ILE A 188 -1.77 -6.56 -7.11
CA ILE A 188 -2.25 -7.25 -8.32
C ILE A 188 -3.01 -8.49 -7.92
N MET A 189 -4.22 -8.66 -8.46
CA MET A 189 -5.02 -9.86 -8.29
C MET A 189 -5.48 -10.39 -9.64
N ILE A 190 -5.43 -11.72 -9.82
CA ILE A 190 -6.04 -12.38 -10.98
C ILE A 190 -7.39 -12.98 -10.59
N THR A 191 -8.35 -12.87 -11.49
CA THR A 191 -9.69 -13.44 -11.36
C THR A 191 -10.12 -14.11 -12.65
N THR A 192 -11.01 -15.09 -12.54
CA THR A 192 -11.75 -15.62 -13.69
C THR A 192 -12.91 -14.69 -14.06
N GLU A 193 -13.51 -14.91 -15.26
CA GLU A 193 -14.72 -14.21 -15.70
C GLU A 193 -15.84 -14.26 -14.65
N LYS A 194 -16.03 -15.43 -14.01
CA LYS A 194 -17.07 -15.65 -12.99
C LYS A 194 -16.79 -14.94 -11.67
N GLU A 195 -15.53 -14.84 -11.28
CA GLU A 195 -15.10 -14.20 -10.02
C GLU A 195 -15.02 -12.67 -10.15
N TYR A 196 -14.83 -12.16 -11.36
CA TYR A 196 -14.56 -10.74 -11.62
C TYR A 196 -15.61 -9.77 -11.04
N PRO A 197 -16.94 -10.01 -11.16
CA PRO A 197 -17.94 -9.09 -10.59
C PRO A 197 -17.82 -8.94 -9.06
N PHE A 198 -17.46 -10.02 -8.39
CA PHE A 198 -17.28 -9.99 -6.92
C PHE A 198 -15.95 -9.34 -6.54
N ALA A 199 -14.88 -9.65 -7.27
CA ALA A 199 -13.57 -9.07 -7.03
C ALA A 199 -13.56 -7.55 -7.22
N ILE A 200 -14.24 -7.02 -8.26
CA ILE A 200 -14.31 -5.58 -8.51
C ILE A 200 -15.14 -4.83 -7.45
N LEU A 201 -16.06 -5.51 -6.75
CA LEU A 201 -16.82 -4.94 -5.64
C LEU A 201 -16.03 -4.95 -4.33
N TYR A 202 -15.06 -5.87 -4.18
CA TYR A 202 -14.19 -5.94 -3.01
C TYR A 202 -13.25 -4.73 -2.93
N PHE A 203 -12.80 -4.20 -4.07
CA PHE A 203 -11.97 -3.01 -4.17
C PHE A 203 -12.84 -1.73 -4.22
#